data_d37a2ad04f7a0eb911d48e97c8278929
#
_entry.id   d37a2ad04f7a0eb911d48e97c8278929
#
_cell.length_a   1.000
_cell.length_b   1.000
_cell.length_c   1.000
_cell.angle_alpha   90.00
_cell.angle_beta   90.00
_cell.angle_gamma   90.00
#
_symmetry.space_group_name_H-M   'P 1'
#
loop_
_entity.id
_entity.type
_entity.pdbx_description
1 polymer ?
#
loop_
_entity_poly.entity_id
_entity_poly.type
_entity_poly.pdbx_seq_one_letter_code
_entity_poly.pdbx_strand_id
1 'polypeptide(L)'
;CSGNGILFDISNPREPKRIHDVQDQGFAYWHSATFNNSGTKVLFTDEWGGGGRARCRAWDPITWGADAIYDIENQKLKPKSYYKMPAPQLETENCVAHNGSIIPVPGRDIFVQAWYQGGISIMDFTDSANPYEIAFFDRGPMLEDSLLSGGFWSTYFYKGFVYGTEMVRGLDVLELLPSEYLSVNEIEAAKLAFPKHGPKNIFNPQQQTEMTWPINPTLALAYLDQVKREGN
;
A
#
# COMPACT_ATOMS: atom_id res chain seq x y z
N CYS A 1 -13.89 -13.53 1.75
CA CYS A 1 -13.98 -13.09 0.39
C CYS A 1 -15.18 -12.16 0.18
N SER A 2 -15.33 -11.51 -0.95
CA SER A 2 -16.12 -10.30 -1.12
C SER A 2 -15.56 -9.16 -0.27
N GLY A 3 -16.17 -8.00 -0.20
CA GLY A 3 -15.76 -6.87 0.65
C GLY A 3 -15.95 -7.13 2.14
N ASN A 4 -15.39 -8.23 2.67
CA ASN A 4 -15.49 -8.62 4.07
C ASN A 4 -14.12 -8.58 4.75
N GLY A 5 -13.99 -7.79 5.81
CA GLY A 5 -12.82 -7.72 6.69
C GLY A 5 -13.16 -8.21 8.09
N ILE A 6 -12.27 -9.02 8.67
CA ILE A 6 -12.44 -9.55 10.03
C ILE A 6 -11.19 -9.22 10.84
N LEU A 7 -11.39 -8.60 12.00
CA LEU A 7 -10.35 -8.32 12.98
C LEU A 7 -10.35 -9.39 14.07
N PHE A 8 -9.19 -10.01 14.30
CA PHE A 8 -8.99 -11.01 15.34
C PHE A 8 -7.99 -10.53 16.40
N ASP A 9 -8.25 -10.88 17.66
CA ASP A 9 -7.24 -10.92 18.70
C ASP A 9 -6.46 -12.24 18.58
N ILE A 10 -5.16 -12.12 18.34
CA ILE A 10 -4.23 -13.23 18.21
C ILE A 10 -3.20 -13.27 19.36
N SER A 11 -3.48 -12.63 20.48
CA SER A 11 -2.62 -12.67 21.68
C SER A 11 -2.39 -14.13 22.16
N ASN A 12 -3.38 -14.99 21.98
CA ASN A 12 -3.19 -16.44 21.96
C ASN A 12 -3.43 -17.00 20.54
N PRO A 13 -2.40 -17.21 19.72
CA PRO A 13 -2.58 -17.64 18.33
C PRO A 13 -3.19 -19.03 18.16
N ARG A 14 -3.26 -19.84 19.23
CA ARG A 14 -3.95 -21.14 19.22
C ARG A 14 -5.47 -21.02 19.41
N GLU A 15 -5.92 -19.89 19.92
CA GLU A 15 -7.33 -19.58 20.21
C GLU A 15 -7.66 -18.15 19.75
N PRO A 16 -7.63 -17.86 18.45
CA PRO A 16 -7.91 -16.52 17.94
C PRO A 16 -9.36 -16.13 18.24
N LYS A 17 -9.55 -14.91 18.71
CA LYS A 17 -10.89 -14.39 19.04
C LYS A 17 -11.30 -13.35 18.04
N ARG A 18 -12.45 -13.51 17.40
CA ARG A 18 -13.03 -12.47 16.53
C ARG A 18 -13.44 -11.27 17.39
N ILE A 19 -12.90 -10.10 17.07
CA ILE A 19 -13.17 -8.83 17.75
C ILE A 19 -14.27 -8.07 17.01
N HIS A 20 -14.09 -7.88 15.72
CA HIS A 20 -14.96 -7.08 14.87
C HIS A 20 -14.94 -7.58 13.42
N ASP A 21 -15.95 -7.24 12.68
CA ASP A 21 -16.03 -7.47 11.25
C ASP A 21 -16.72 -6.30 10.55
N VAL A 22 -16.40 -6.14 9.29
CA VAL A 22 -17.01 -5.15 8.40
C VAL A 22 -17.31 -5.79 7.05
N GLN A 23 -18.30 -5.25 6.39
CA GLN A 23 -18.67 -5.62 5.04
C GLN A 23 -18.91 -4.36 4.22
N ASP A 24 -18.37 -4.33 3.01
CA ASP A 24 -18.64 -3.29 2.02
C ASP A 24 -19.09 -3.94 0.71
N GLN A 25 -20.34 -3.66 0.32
CA GLN A 25 -20.95 -4.24 -0.88
C GLN A 25 -20.42 -3.63 -2.19
N GLY A 26 -19.70 -2.51 -2.11
CA GLY A 26 -19.04 -1.88 -3.26
C GLY A 26 -17.81 -2.65 -3.75
N PHE A 27 -17.31 -3.60 -2.94
CA PHE A 27 -16.12 -4.40 -3.22
C PHE A 27 -16.44 -5.85 -3.52
N ALA A 28 -15.63 -6.46 -4.37
CA ALA A 28 -15.85 -7.83 -4.83
C ALA A 28 -14.95 -8.86 -4.13
N TYR A 29 -13.69 -8.51 -3.84
CA TYR A 29 -12.73 -9.48 -3.30
C TYR A 29 -11.57 -8.78 -2.56
N TRP A 30 -11.74 -8.48 -1.30
CA TRP A 30 -10.64 -8.03 -0.46
C TRP A 30 -9.63 -9.17 -0.28
N HIS A 31 -8.57 -9.09 -1.05
CA HIS A 31 -7.55 -10.12 -1.19
C HIS A 31 -6.46 -9.99 -0.11
N SER A 32 -6.12 -8.78 0.28
CA SER A 32 -5.13 -8.54 1.32
C SER A 32 -5.60 -7.50 2.33
N ALA A 33 -4.97 -7.51 3.50
CA ALA A 33 -5.18 -6.55 4.56
C ALA A 33 -3.82 -6.14 5.14
N THR A 34 -3.51 -4.84 5.09
CA THR A 34 -2.23 -4.32 5.55
C THR A 34 -2.46 -3.29 6.65
N PHE A 35 -1.89 -3.51 7.83
CA PHE A 35 -1.88 -2.51 8.89
C PHE A 35 -0.87 -1.40 8.58
N ASN A 36 -1.17 -0.17 9.02
CA ASN A 36 -0.12 0.84 9.13
C ASN A 36 0.88 0.47 10.22
N ASN A 37 1.99 1.20 10.32
CA ASN A 37 3.06 0.85 11.24
C ASN A 37 2.66 0.86 12.72
N SER A 38 1.69 1.69 13.11
CA SER A 38 1.19 1.77 14.48
C SER A 38 0.06 0.79 14.82
N GLY A 39 -0.46 0.05 13.83
CA GLY A 39 -1.61 -0.85 14.01
C GLY A 39 -2.93 -0.14 14.28
N THR A 40 -3.02 1.14 13.96
CA THR A 40 -4.23 1.97 14.16
C THR A 40 -5.11 2.10 12.92
N LYS A 41 -4.61 1.64 11.78
CA LYS A 41 -5.32 1.63 10.50
C LYS A 41 -5.11 0.30 9.79
N VAL A 42 -6.05 -0.06 8.95
CA VAL A 42 -5.92 -1.19 8.02
C VAL A 42 -6.41 -0.79 6.64
N LEU A 43 -5.67 -1.24 5.63
CA LEU A 43 -5.97 -1.06 4.23
C LEU A 43 -6.32 -2.43 3.65
N PHE A 44 -7.54 -2.56 3.08
CA PHE A 44 -7.98 -3.74 2.36
C PHE A 44 -7.86 -3.50 0.86
N THR A 45 -7.29 -4.44 0.12
CA THR A 45 -7.08 -4.34 -1.32
C THR A 45 -8.02 -5.25 -2.07
N ASP A 46 -8.76 -4.72 -3.05
CA ASP A 46 -9.78 -5.46 -3.82
C ASP A 46 -9.20 -6.02 -5.12
N GLU A 47 -8.82 -7.28 -5.10
CA GLU A 47 -8.40 -7.99 -6.31
C GLU A 47 -9.61 -8.47 -7.13
N TRP A 48 -10.44 -7.56 -7.57
CA TRP A 48 -11.67 -7.90 -8.27
C TRP A 48 -11.43 -8.81 -9.49
N GLY A 49 -11.99 -10.01 -9.41
CA GLY A 49 -11.93 -10.99 -10.50
C GLY A 49 -10.55 -11.61 -10.71
N GLY A 50 -9.69 -11.59 -9.67
CA GLY A 50 -8.34 -12.17 -9.73
C GLY A 50 -7.41 -11.41 -10.67
N GLY A 51 -7.57 -10.09 -10.78
CA GLY A 51 -6.68 -9.22 -11.55
C GLY A 51 -6.71 -9.41 -13.06
N GLY A 52 -7.60 -10.20 -13.63
CA GLY A 52 -7.59 -10.56 -15.06
C GLY A 52 -8.32 -9.58 -15.99
N ARG A 53 -8.80 -8.44 -15.51
CA ARG A 53 -9.64 -7.51 -16.28
C ARG A 53 -9.22 -6.06 -16.07
N ALA A 54 -9.56 -5.21 -17.06
CA ALA A 54 -9.47 -3.76 -16.92
C ALA A 54 -10.52 -3.27 -15.92
N ARG A 55 -10.06 -2.62 -14.81
CA ARG A 55 -10.91 -2.05 -13.75
C ARG A 55 -10.44 -0.66 -13.30
N CYS A 56 -9.45 -0.08 -14.00
CA CYS A 56 -8.92 1.25 -13.72
C CYS A 56 -9.18 2.25 -14.85
N ARG A 57 -10.23 2.05 -15.66
CA ARG A 57 -10.58 2.98 -16.73
C ARG A 57 -11.26 4.22 -16.15
N ALA A 58 -11.22 5.32 -16.87
CA ALA A 58 -11.74 6.60 -16.43
C ALA A 58 -13.23 6.58 -15.99
N TRP A 59 -14.02 5.64 -16.47
CA TRP A 59 -15.45 5.48 -16.16
C TRP A 59 -15.77 4.34 -15.18
N ASP A 60 -14.77 3.59 -14.74
CA ASP A 60 -14.98 2.52 -13.75
C ASP A 60 -15.30 3.13 -12.38
N PRO A 61 -16.27 2.59 -11.63
CA PRO A 61 -16.55 3.02 -10.27
C PRO A 61 -15.30 3.00 -9.40
N ILE A 62 -15.20 3.96 -8.47
CA ILE A 62 -14.02 4.09 -7.60
C ILE A 62 -13.75 2.82 -6.78
N THR A 63 -14.79 2.08 -6.40
CA THR A 63 -14.65 0.87 -5.58
C THR A 63 -14.21 -0.37 -6.38
N TRP A 64 -14.24 -0.32 -7.71
CA TRP A 64 -13.85 -1.47 -8.52
C TRP A 64 -12.33 -1.69 -8.49
N GLY A 65 -11.90 -2.75 -7.83
CA GLY A 65 -10.48 -3.07 -7.73
C GLY A 65 -9.66 -1.97 -7.03
N ALA A 66 -10.20 -1.37 -5.98
CA ALA A 66 -9.61 -0.29 -5.23
C ALA A 66 -9.19 -0.73 -3.82
N ASP A 67 -8.66 0.19 -3.05
CA ASP A 67 -8.39 0.03 -1.62
C ASP A 67 -9.52 0.60 -0.78
N ALA A 68 -9.82 -0.05 0.33
CA ALA A 68 -10.68 0.46 1.38
C ALA A 68 -9.86 0.72 2.64
N ILE A 69 -9.90 1.95 3.15
CA ILE A 69 -9.11 2.39 4.31
C ILE A 69 -10.03 2.49 5.52
N TYR A 70 -9.59 1.84 6.60
CA TYR A 70 -10.30 1.79 7.87
C TYR A 70 -9.38 2.23 9.01
N ASP A 71 -9.88 3.05 9.92
CA ASP A 71 -9.25 3.26 11.22
C ASP A 71 -9.67 2.17 12.20
N ILE A 72 -8.82 1.88 13.18
CA ILE A 72 -9.10 0.97 14.27
C ILE A 72 -9.29 1.78 15.54
N GLU A 73 -10.53 1.98 15.94
CA GLU A 73 -10.92 2.75 17.11
C GLU A 73 -11.63 1.85 18.13
N ASN A 74 -11.11 1.75 19.34
CA ASN A 74 -11.68 0.89 20.39
C ASN A 74 -11.90 -0.56 19.90
N GLN A 75 -10.93 -1.13 19.22
CA GLN A 75 -10.98 -2.47 18.62
C GLN A 75 -12.09 -2.66 17.56
N LYS A 76 -12.53 -1.57 16.92
CA LYS A 76 -13.53 -1.61 15.86
C LYS A 76 -12.97 -0.99 14.57
N LEU A 77 -13.23 -1.65 13.47
CA LEU A 77 -12.94 -1.13 12.14
C LEU A 77 -13.94 -0.03 11.79
N LYS A 78 -13.46 1.16 11.47
CA LYS A 78 -14.23 2.35 11.09
C LYS A 78 -13.90 2.76 9.68
N PRO A 79 -14.84 2.72 8.73
CA PRO A 79 -14.58 3.12 7.36
C PRO A 79 -14.20 4.59 7.29
N LYS A 80 -13.21 4.93 6.47
CA LYS A 80 -12.75 6.31 6.25
C LYS A 80 -12.87 6.71 4.79
N SER A 81 -12.19 6.02 3.89
CA SER A 81 -12.16 6.39 2.47
C SER A 81 -11.81 5.20 1.59
N TYR A 82 -11.79 5.47 0.30
CA TYR A 82 -11.30 4.56 -0.73
C TYR A 82 -10.15 5.22 -1.48
N TYR A 83 -9.21 4.40 -1.93
CA TYR A 83 -8.14 4.83 -2.81
C TYR A 83 -8.13 4.00 -4.08
N LYS A 84 -7.99 4.66 -5.20
CA LYS A 84 -7.72 4.06 -6.49
C LYS A 84 -6.64 4.89 -7.18
N MET A 85 -5.69 4.22 -7.84
CA MET A 85 -4.67 4.95 -8.59
C MET A 85 -5.32 5.97 -9.52
N PRO A 86 -4.83 7.24 -9.52
CA PRO A 86 -5.55 8.32 -10.19
C PRO A 86 -5.45 8.30 -11.72
N ALA A 87 -4.37 7.70 -12.27
CA ALA A 87 -4.17 7.64 -13.72
C ALA A 87 -5.06 6.57 -14.36
N PRO A 88 -6.02 6.94 -15.23
CA PRO A 88 -6.85 5.96 -15.92
C PRO A 88 -6.03 5.08 -16.85
N GLN A 89 -6.34 3.78 -16.85
CA GLN A 89 -5.71 2.78 -17.68
C GLN A 89 -6.57 2.42 -18.90
N LEU A 90 -5.98 1.78 -19.90
CA LEU A 90 -6.65 1.37 -21.12
C LEU A 90 -7.47 0.09 -20.91
N GLU A 91 -8.35 -0.24 -21.86
CA GLU A 91 -9.10 -1.51 -21.86
C GLU A 91 -8.22 -2.74 -22.09
N THR A 92 -7.02 -2.53 -22.62
CA THR A 92 -6.01 -3.56 -22.86
C THR A 92 -5.15 -3.87 -21.65
N GLU A 93 -5.34 -3.16 -20.52
CA GLU A 93 -4.58 -3.30 -19.30
C GLU A 93 -5.43 -3.91 -18.18
N ASN A 94 -5.05 -5.11 -17.73
CA ASN A 94 -5.62 -5.62 -16.49
C ASN A 94 -5.09 -4.79 -15.31
N CYS A 95 -6.01 -4.28 -14.50
CA CYS A 95 -5.66 -3.36 -13.42
C CYS A 95 -6.68 -3.44 -12.29
N VAL A 96 -6.20 -3.79 -11.11
CA VAL A 96 -6.85 -3.73 -9.80
C VAL A 96 -5.80 -3.58 -8.71
N ALA A 97 -6.22 -3.14 -7.53
CA ALA A 97 -5.37 -3.14 -6.33
C ALA A 97 -4.89 -4.56 -5.97
N HIS A 98 -3.61 -4.72 -5.75
CA HIS A 98 -3.02 -6.00 -5.36
C HIS A 98 -2.05 -5.83 -4.19
N ASN A 99 -1.02 -6.68 -4.08
CA ASN A 99 -0.14 -6.71 -2.92
C ASN A 99 0.81 -5.51 -2.86
N GLY A 100 1.11 -5.10 -1.64
CA GLY A 100 2.02 -4.01 -1.36
C GLY A 100 2.65 -4.09 0.02
N SER A 101 3.39 -3.06 0.39
CA SER A 101 4.00 -2.93 1.71
C SER A 101 4.07 -1.49 2.18
N ILE A 102 4.21 -1.31 3.49
CA ILE A 102 4.47 0.02 4.07
C ILE A 102 5.90 0.47 3.72
N ILE A 103 6.04 1.72 3.32
CA ILE A 103 7.32 2.45 3.30
C ILE A 103 7.45 3.11 4.66
N PRO A 104 8.42 2.69 5.51
CA PRO A 104 8.49 3.12 6.88
C PRO A 104 9.11 4.53 7.02
N VAL A 105 8.38 5.55 6.61
CA VAL A 105 8.73 6.94 6.86
C VAL A 105 8.24 7.31 8.28
N PRO A 106 9.10 7.85 9.16
CA PRO A 106 8.67 8.19 10.50
C PRO A 106 7.57 9.26 10.47
N GLY A 107 6.49 9.03 11.22
CA GLY A 107 5.36 9.98 11.31
C GLY A 107 4.35 9.93 10.16
N ARG A 108 4.56 9.08 9.14
CA ARG A 108 3.66 8.97 7.98
C ARG A 108 3.25 7.53 7.71
N ASP A 109 2.07 7.39 7.15
CA ASP A 109 1.54 6.11 6.65
C ASP A 109 1.62 6.11 5.13
N ILE A 110 2.68 5.53 4.58
CA ILE A 110 2.94 5.45 3.14
C ILE A 110 2.90 4.00 2.71
N PHE A 111 2.15 3.70 1.65
CA PHE A 111 1.99 2.36 1.11
C PHE A 111 2.41 2.31 -0.36
N VAL A 112 3.29 1.39 -0.71
CA VAL A 112 3.62 1.07 -2.10
C VAL A 112 2.84 -0.15 -2.53
N GLN A 113 2.19 -0.09 -3.69
CA GLN A 113 1.24 -1.11 -4.14
C GLN A 113 1.38 -1.43 -5.61
N ALA A 114 1.20 -2.71 -5.94
CA ALA A 114 1.08 -3.23 -7.28
C ALA A 114 -0.37 -3.10 -7.79
N TRP A 115 -0.51 -2.70 -9.07
CA TRP A 115 -1.80 -2.54 -9.76
C TRP A 115 -1.81 -3.33 -11.09
N TYR A 116 -1.13 -4.46 -11.15
CA TYR A 116 -0.93 -5.23 -12.38
C TYR A 116 -0.33 -4.36 -13.50
N GLN A 117 -0.96 -4.27 -14.69
CA GLN A 117 -0.49 -3.41 -15.76
C GLN A 117 -0.65 -1.91 -15.48
N GLY A 118 -1.51 -1.52 -14.54
CA GLY A 118 -1.54 -0.16 -14.01
C GLY A 118 -0.25 0.24 -13.28
N GLY A 119 0.70 -0.67 -13.14
CA GLY A 119 2.03 -0.37 -12.63
C GLY A 119 2.12 -0.44 -11.10
N ILE A 120 2.86 0.51 -10.54
CA ILE A 120 3.09 0.67 -9.12
C ILE A 120 2.61 2.07 -8.72
N SER A 121 1.82 2.16 -7.68
CA SER A 121 1.41 3.42 -7.07
C SER A 121 1.94 3.49 -5.64
N ILE A 122 2.39 4.67 -5.22
CA ILE A 122 2.79 4.95 -3.85
C ILE A 122 1.83 6.01 -3.31
N MET A 123 1.08 5.62 -2.29
CA MET A 123 0.04 6.42 -1.69
C MET A 123 0.45 6.86 -0.28
N ASP A 124 0.15 8.10 0.07
CA ASP A 124 0.10 8.58 1.46
C ASP A 124 -1.33 8.49 1.97
N PHE A 125 -1.54 7.77 3.07
CA PHE A 125 -2.81 7.66 3.80
C PHE A 125 -2.67 8.07 5.27
N THR A 126 -1.71 8.96 5.55
CA THR A 126 -1.51 9.54 6.90
C THR A 126 -2.80 10.20 7.38
N ASP A 127 -3.48 10.94 6.51
CA ASP A 127 -4.91 11.25 6.67
C ASP A 127 -5.74 10.16 5.99
N SER A 128 -6.29 9.25 6.79
CA SER A 128 -7.08 8.13 6.30
C SER A 128 -8.37 8.53 5.56
N ALA A 129 -8.82 9.78 5.72
CA ALA A 129 -9.98 10.31 5.01
C ALA A 129 -9.64 10.87 3.63
N ASN A 130 -8.38 11.26 3.40
CA ASN A 130 -7.91 11.93 2.18
C ASN A 130 -6.60 11.32 1.66
N PRO A 131 -6.56 10.03 1.29
CA PRO A 131 -5.37 9.41 0.70
C PRO A 131 -5.07 10.01 -0.67
N TYR A 132 -3.77 10.11 -1.03
CA TYR A 132 -3.37 10.62 -2.33
C TYR A 132 -2.07 9.96 -2.82
N GLU A 133 -1.90 9.92 -4.14
CA GLU A 133 -0.68 9.41 -4.75
C GLU A 133 0.48 10.39 -4.59
N ILE A 134 1.65 9.89 -4.23
CA ILE A 134 2.88 10.68 -4.07
C ILE A 134 3.97 10.31 -5.08
N ALA A 135 3.89 9.11 -5.65
CA ALA A 135 4.78 8.64 -6.71
C ALA A 135 4.15 7.45 -7.44
N PHE A 136 4.62 7.18 -8.65
CA PHE A 136 4.16 6.05 -9.44
C PHE A 136 5.24 5.55 -10.41
N PHE A 137 5.04 4.36 -10.91
CA PHE A 137 5.80 3.79 -12.03
C PHE A 137 4.86 2.96 -12.91
N ASP A 138 4.76 3.32 -14.18
CA ASP A 138 3.90 2.66 -15.15
C ASP A 138 4.66 2.49 -16.49
N ARG A 139 4.40 1.39 -17.18
CA ARG A 139 4.98 1.06 -18.49
C ARG A 139 3.97 1.06 -19.61
N GLY A 140 2.70 1.22 -19.29
CA GLY A 140 1.60 1.04 -20.22
C GLY A 140 1.34 -0.44 -20.57
N PRO A 141 0.44 -0.69 -21.54
CA PRO A 141 -0.05 -2.01 -21.86
C PRO A 141 1.03 -2.94 -22.39
N MET A 142 0.85 -4.24 -22.18
CA MET A 142 1.70 -5.26 -22.79
C MET A 142 1.45 -5.41 -24.28
N LEU A 143 0.18 -5.25 -24.69
CA LEU A 143 -0.26 -5.23 -26.08
C LEU A 143 -1.20 -4.04 -26.27
N GLU A 144 -1.04 -3.34 -27.38
CA GLU A 144 -1.83 -2.13 -27.67
C GLU A 144 -3.28 -2.43 -28.06
N ASP A 145 -3.53 -3.60 -28.67
CA ASP A 145 -4.79 -3.95 -29.32
C ASP A 145 -5.58 -5.05 -28.59
N SER A 146 -5.01 -5.68 -27.56
CA SER A 146 -5.65 -6.79 -26.86
C SER A 146 -5.20 -6.90 -25.42
N LEU A 147 -6.08 -7.39 -24.54
CA LEU A 147 -5.76 -7.60 -23.15
C LEU A 147 -5.00 -8.91 -22.96
N LEU A 148 -3.73 -8.82 -22.63
CA LEU A 148 -2.92 -9.91 -22.12
C LEU A 148 -2.74 -9.69 -20.62
N SER A 149 -3.09 -10.67 -19.78
CA SER A 149 -2.88 -10.54 -18.34
C SER A 149 -1.39 -10.49 -18.00
N GLY A 150 -1.00 -9.49 -17.24
CA GLY A 150 0.39 -9.25 -16.85
C GLY A 150 0.50 -8.13 -15.83
N GLY A 151 1.67 -7.57 -15.68
CA GLY A 151 1.93 -6.46 -14.79
C GLY A 151 2.43 -6.87 -13.41
N PHE A 152 2.50 -5.93 -12.51
CA PHE A 152 3.07 -6.13 -11.18
C PHE A 152 2.14 -6.96 -10.29
N TRP A 153 2.68 -8.08 -9.78
CA TRP A 153 1.98 -8.95 -8.83
C TRP A 153 2.11 -8.44 -7.40
N SER A 154 3.30 -8.01 -6.99
CA SER A 154 3.56 -7.46 -5.66
C SER A 154 4.71 -6.48 -5.66
N THR A 155 4.67 -5.56 -4.69
CA THR A 155 5.72 -4.57 -4.47
C THR A 155 6.09 -4.50 -3.00
N TYR A 156 7.40 -4.42 -2.74
CA TYR A 156 7.93 -4.37 -1.38
C TYR A 156 9.03 -3.34 -1.27
N PHE A 157 8.95 -2.50 -0.25
CA PHE A 157 10.03 -1.58 0.10
C PHE A 157 11.05 -2.28 1.00
N TYR A 158 12.31 -2.18 0.63
CA TYR A 158 13.41 -2.64 1.48
C TYR A 158 14.67 -1.80 1.26
N LYS A 159 15.19 -1.21 2.36
CA LYS A 159 16.48 -0.49 2.37
C LYS A 159 16.63 0.59 1.28
N GLY A 160 15.56 1.32 0.99
CA GLY A 160 15.56 2.44 0.04
C GLY A 160 15.14 2.09 -1.37
N PHE A 161 14.87 0.82 -1.65
CA PHE A 161 14.42 0.37 -2.95
C PHE A 161 13.02 -0.24 -2.87
N VAL A 162 12.29 -0.09 -3.95
CA VAL A 162 11.02 -0.79 -4.20
C VAL A 162 11.30 -1.96 -5.14
N TYR A 163 10.98 -3.16 -4.70
CA TYR A 163 11.11 -4.39 -5.47
C TYR A 163 9.74 -4.78 -6.01
N GLY A 164 9.56 -4.68 -7.32
CA GLY A 164 8.32 -5.03 -8.00
C GLY A 164 8.46 -6.36 -8.74
N THR A 165 7.66 -7.36 -8.38
CA THR A 165 7.59 -8.61 -9.15
C THR A 165 6.57 -8.47 -10.25
N GLU A 166 7.02 -8.60 -11.48
CA GLU A 166 6.19 -8.46 -12.69
C GLU A 166 6.00 -9.86 -13.31
N MET A 167 4.75 -10.20 -13.64
CA MET A 167 4.36 -11.56 -14.04
C MET A 167 5.04 -12.06 -15.32
N VAL A 168 5.37 -11.16 -16.22
CA VAL A 168 5.91 -11.51 -17.55
C VAL A 168 7.35 -11.03 -17.71
N ARG A 169 7.71 -9.86 -17.14
CA ARG A 169 9.00 -9.21 -17.34
C ARG A 169 10.02 -9.49 -16.21
N GLY A 170 9.59 -10.12 -15.10
CA GLY A 170 10.45 -10.56 -14.00
C GLY A 170 10.48 -9.60 -12.81
N LEU A 171 11.67 -9.14 -12.41
CA LEU A 171 11.86 -8.30 -11.21
C LEU A 171 12.37 -6.92 -11.61
N ASP A 172 11.67 -5.90 -11.15
CA ASP A 172 12.15 -4.53 -11.18
C ASP A 172 12.65 -4.09 -9.81
N VAL A 173 13.73 -3.33 -9.81
CA VAL A 173 14.27 -2.67 -8.63
C VAL A 173 14.27 -1.17 -8.91
N LEU A 174 13.43 -0.44 -8.19
CA LEU A 174 13.19 0.98 -8.38
C LEU A 174 13.72 1.76 -7.18
N GLU A 175 14.30 2.91 -7.43
CA GLU A 175 14.72 3.84 -6.40
C GLU A 175 13.63 4.90 -6.19
N LEU A 176 13.33 5.19 -4.92
CA LEU A 176 12.40 6.25 -4.57
C LEU A 176 13.11 7.60 -4.66
N LEU A 177 12.65 8.48 -5.53
CA LEU A 177 13.22 9.80 -5.73
C LEU A 177 12.52 10.86 -4.87
N PRO A 178 13.22 11.89 -4.41
CA PRO A 178 12.61 12.98 -3.68
C PRO A 178 11.69 13.81 -4.56
N SER A 179 10.62 14.32 -3.97
CA SER A 179 9.61 15.16 -4.62
C SER A 179 9.07 16.21 -3.64
N GLU A 180 8.10 17.00 -4.07
CA GLU A 180 7.36 17.88 -3.15
C GLU A 180 6.60 17.14 -2.05
N TYR A 181 6.23 15.86 -2.30
CA TYR A 181 5.50 15.00 -1.37
C TYR A 181 6.41 14.20 -0.43
N LEU A 182 7.67 14.01 -0.80
CA LEU A 182 8.60 13.15 -0.05
C LEU A 182 10.02 13.71 -0.13
N SER A 183 10.56 14.16 0.99
CA SER A 183 11.87 14.77 1.06
C SER A 183 13.01 13.73 1.05
N VAL A 184 14.22 14.19 0.73
CA VAL A 184 15.44 13.38 0.86
C VAL A 184 15.58 12.83 2.28
N ASN A 185 15.32 13.64 3.30
CA ASN A 185 15.46 13.23 4.69
C ASN A 185 14.43 12.16 5.09
N GLU A 186 13.21 12.20 4.54
CA GLU A 186 12.20 11.17 4.76
C GLU A 186 12.61 9.84 4.11
N ILE A 187 13.14 9.88 2.90
CA ILE A 187 13.66 8.69 2.20
C ILE A 187 14.84 8.09 2.98
N GLU A 188 15.80 8.90 3.39
CA GLU A 188 16.94 8.44 4.19
C GLU A 188 16.52 7.88 5.56
N ALA A 189 15.50 8.48 6.20
CA ALA A 189 14.92 7.93 7.42
C ALA A 189 14.26 6.56 7.18
N ALA A 190 13.54 6.40 6.08
CA ALA A 190 12.93 5.11 5.73
C ALA A 190 13.99 4.00 5.51
N LYS A 191 15.15 4.32 4.94
CA LYS A 191 16.28 3.39 4.78
C LYS A 191 16.84 2.88 6.11
N LEU A 192 16.74 3.67 7.18
CA LEU A 192 17.23 3.33 8.52
C LEU A 192 16.29 2.41 9.30
N ALA A 193 15.04 2.28 8.86
CA ALA A 193 14.04 1.47 9.56
C ALA A 193 14.43 -0.02 9.64
N PHE A 194 14.06 -0.64 10.75
CA PHE A 194 14.27 -2.07 10.97
C PHE A 194 13.11 -2.65 11.81
N PRO A 195 12.86 -3.98 11.75
CA PRO A 195 11.85 -4.62 12.56
C PRO A 195 12.07 -4.37 14.06
N LYS A 196 11.03 -3.93 14.76
CA LYS A 196 11.07 -3.69 16.21
C LYS A 196 11.33 -4.98 16.98
N HIS A 197 10.78 -6.08 16.50
CA HIS A 197 10.95 -7.41 17.08
C HIS A 197 11.58 -8.36 16.06
N GLY A 198 12.39 -9.30 16.54
CA GLY A 198 13.07 -10.28 15.70
C GLY A 198 14.46 -9.84 15.20
N PRO A 199 15.09 -10.64 14.35
CA PRO A 199 16.40 -10.35 13.81
C PRO A 199 16.37 -9.11 12.91
N LYS A 200 17.24 -8.12 13.20
CA LYS A 200 17.31 -6.86 12.43
C LYS A 200 17.68 -7.03 10.95
N ASN A 201 18.23 -8.18 10.60
CA ASN A 201 18.70 -8.48 9.24
C ASN A 201 17.70 -9.30 8.41
N ILE A 202 16.59 -9.73 9.01
CA ILE A 202 15.57 -10.51 8.34
C ILE A 202 14.28 -9.70 8.35
N PHE A 203 13.82 -9.34 7.16
CA PHE A 203 12.58 -8.63 6.96
C PHE A 203 11.64 -9.50 6.11
N ASN A 204 10.45 -9.75 6.63
CA ASN A 204 9.37 -10.35 5.87
C ASN A 204 8.20 -9.36 5.81
N PRO A 205 7.98 -8.69 4.70
CA PRO A 205 6.93 -7.69 4.57
C PRO A 205 5.52 -8.28 4.76
N GLN A 206 5.33 -9.57 4.51
CA GLN A 206 4.04 -10.24 4.71
C GLN A 206 3.69 -10.44 6.18
N GLN A 207 4.66 -10.41 7.07
CA GLN A 207 4.42 -10.48 8.52
C GLN A 207 3.98 -9.13 9.10
N GLN A 208 4.11 -8.05 8.34
CA GLN A 208 3.73 -6.69 8.74
C GLN A 208 4.26 -6.31 10.14
N THR A 209 5.53 -6.64 10.38
CA THR A 209 6.21 -6.34 11.63
C THR A 209 6.30 -4.84 11.83
N GLU A 210 5.97 -4.37 13.03
CA GLU A 210 6.17 -2.96 13.40
C GLU A 210 7.63 -2.57 13.18
N MET A 211 7.85 -1.48 12.44
CA MET A 211 9.16 -0.93 12.15
C MET A 211 9.53 0.13 13.17
N THR A 212 10.81 0.24 13.46
CA THR A 212 11.39 1.27 14.33
C THR A 212 12.69 1.81 13.71
N TRP A 213 13.21 2.87 14.28
CA TRP A 213 14.39 3.55 13.76
C TRP A 213 15.47 3.69 14.85
N PRO A 214 16.75 3.70 14.48
CA PRO A 214 17.82 4.04 15.41
C PRO A 214 17.76 5.54 15.77
N ILE A 215 18.36 5.93 16.88
CA ILE A 215 18.59 7.34 17.18
C ILE A 215 19.54 7.91 16.11
N ASN A 216 19.03 8.80 15.27
CA ASN A 216 19.77 9.38 14.16
C ASN A 216 19.25 10.79 13.85
N PRO A 217 20.10 11.79 13.59
CA PRO A 217 19.68 13.14 13.21
C PRO A 217 18.75 13.20 12.00
N THR A 218 18.86 12.26 11.07
CA THR A 218 18.01 12.17 9.88
C THR A 218 16.53 12.09 10.23
N LEU A 219 16.16 11.45 11.36
CA LEU A 219 14.76 11.40 11.79
C LEU A 219 14.25 12.81 12.16
N ALA A 220 15.04 13.58 12.88
CA ALA A 220 14.67 14.95 13.23
C ALA A 220 14.52 15.82 11.97
N LEU A 221 15.40 15.65 10.99
CA LEU A 221 15.32 16.35 9.70
C LEU A 221 14.07 15.95 8.92
N ALA A 222 13.72 14.66 8.91
CA ALA A 222 12.50 14.19 8.27
C ALA A 222 11.24 14.83 8.88
N TYR A 223 11.13 14.87 10.21
CA TYR A 223 10.02 15.56 10.89
C TYR A 223 10.00 17.07 10.62
N LEU A 224 11.16 17.73 10.57
CA LEU A 224 11.23 19.15 10.22
C LEU A 224 10.75 19.43 8.80
N ASP A 225 11.05 18.55 7.84
CA ASP A 225 10.58 18.67 6.47
C ASP A 225 9.06 18.48 6.37
N GLN A 226 8.48 17.56 7.17
CA GLN A 226 7.04 17.39 7.28
C GLN A 226 6.36 18.66 7.81
N VAL A 227 6.85 19.21 8.92
CA VAL A 227 6.31 20.45 9.51
C VAL A 227 6.38 21.62 8.52
N LYS A 228 7.48 21.74 7.77
CA LYS A 228 7.59 22.77 6.72
C LYS A 228 6.58 22.61 5.61
N ARG A 229 6.32 21.35 5.19
CA ARG A 229 5.34 21.03 4.15
C ARG A 229 3.91 21.35 4.60
N GLU A 230 3.56 21.07 5.85
CA GLU A 230 2.23 21.35 6.44
C GLU A 230 2.01 22.83 6.72
N GLY A 231 3.06 23.60 6.93
CA GLY A 231 3.01 25.02 7.27
C GLY A 231 2.93 25.98 6.07
N ASN A 232 2.96 25.47 4.85
CA ASN A 232 2.75 26.21 3.61
C ASN A 232 1.35 25.95 3.06
#